data_f23731334af3d44301212a6e366d7bec
#
_entry.id   f23731334af3d44301212a6e366d7bec
#
_cell.length_a   1.000
_cell.length_b   1.000
_cell.length_c   1.000
_cell.angle_alpha   90.00
_cell.angle_beta   90.00
_cell.angle_gamma   90.00
#
_symmetry.space_group_name_H-M   'P 1'
#
loop_
_entity.id
_entity.type
_entity.pdbx_description
1 polymer ?
#
loop_
_entity_poly.entity_id
_entity_poly.type
_entity_poly.pdbx_seq_one_letter_code
_entity_poly.pdbx_strand_id
1 'polypeptide(L)'
;MRERIAFVKTGWSNAYDGSDHVRGWHSYLYNKQGYEAYNFLPGSDGKYYGYLPPIGRKGLPNPSVKKDWLLIFVARQDGVGALKVVGWYDSADFLSEYKNRPTNIFISKNQDLNDGEQFKYCIVSESAYLIPEEEREEIDLPNMKTTPLLYVRGRWGKPSLNDDEKLAVLAESIVQKYSKKRGDREEKIKDLFSPDPKRRKETEKAAIEHTKSYLKTLGFHEIEDKQRENCGYDILAFNKETRETLRIEVKGTSYKEKRFFLTRNEWRFYDNWRLSLVTEAISNPTIHFLSRDQIVEKFYLEPLVYECAEKDF
;
A
#
# COMPACT_ATOMS: atom_id res chain seq x y z
N MET A 1 24.87 -11.81 4.67
CA MET A 1 23.75 -12.74 5.00
C MET A 1 23.19 -12.39 6.36
N ARG A 2 21.87 -12.32 6.49
CA ARG A 2 21.20 -12.01 7.75
C ARG A 2 21.31 -13.18 8.72
N GLU A 3 21.49 -12.87 10.00
CA GLU A 3 21.64 -13.89 11.04
C GLU A 3 20.31 -14.50 11.48
N ARG A 4 19.20 -13.78 11.32
CA ARG A 4 17.90 -14.18 11.82
C ARG A 4 16.83 -14.01 10.75
N ILE A 5 16.24 -15.12 10.32
CA ILE A 5 15.25 -15.17 9.24
C ILE A 5 14.10 -16.09 9.64
N ALA A 6 12.86 -15.64 9.41
CA ALA A 6 11.68 -16.47 9.56
C ALA A 6 10.63 -16.14 8.52
N PHE A 7 9.79 -17.13 8.19
CA PHE A 7 8.55 -16.92 7.43
C PHE A 7 7.36 -16.80 8.38
N VAL A 8 6.48 -15.85 8.10
CA VAL A 8 5.26 -15.57 8.86
C VAL A 8 4.07 -15.82 7.96
N LYS A 9 3.17 -16.71 8.38
CA LYS A 9 1.91 -16.95 7.67
C LYS A 9 0.85 -15.99 8.20
N THR A 10 0.22 -15.27 7.30
CA THR A 10 -0.85 -14.32 7.59
C THR A 10 -2.11 -14.65 6.78
N GLY A 11 -3.25 -14.09 7.12
CA GLY A 11 -4.43 -14.11 6.25
C GLY A 11 -4.20 -13.26 5.00
N TRP A 12 -4.97 -13.51 3.93
CA TRP A 12 -4.88 -12.76 2.69
C TRP A 12 -5.60 -11.41 2.80
N SER A 13 -4.94 -10.36 2.42
CA SER A 13 -5.47 -9.03 2.16
C SER A 13 -4.79 -8.47 0.91
N ASN A 14 -5.45 -7.62 0.16
CA ASN A 14 -4.85 -7.00 -1.01
C ASN A 14 -3.88 -5.91 -0.59
N ALA A 15 -4.29 -5.04 0.33
CA ALA A 15 -3.56 -3.84 0.72
C ALA A 15 -2.90 -3.91 2.12
N TYR A 16 -3.39 -4.73 3.04
CA TYR A 16 -2.93 -4.81 4.45
C TYR A 16 -2.87 -3.45 5.18
N ASP A 17 -3.74 -2.53 4.78
CA ASP A 17 -3.91 -1.19 5.36
C ASP A 17 -5.27 -1.03 6.06
N GLY A 18 -6.04 -2.10 6.14
CA GLY A 18 -7.37 -2.14 6.72
C GLY A 18 -8.50 -1.72 5.78
N SER A 19 -8.21 -1.41 4.52
CA SER A 19 -9.22 -1.06 3.50
C SER A 19 -10.02 -2.27 3.02
N ASP A 20 -9.44 -3.47 3.11
CA ASP A 20 -10.10 -4.73 2.79
C ASP A 20 -10.08 -5.71 3.97
N HIS A 21 -11.03 -6.65 3.96
CA HIS A 21 -11.08 -7.69 4.98
C HIS A 21 -10.00 -8.75 4.74
N VAL A 22 -9.37 -9.17 5.84
CA VAL A 22 -8.48 -10.35 5.79
C VAL A 22 -9.33 -11.59 5.51
N ARG A 23 -8.93 -12.33 4.48
CA ARG A 23 -9.57 -13.57 4.05
C ARG A 23 -8.72 -14.78 4.45
N GLY A 24 -9.34 -15.83 4.92
CA GLY A 24 -8.64 -17.04 5.36
C GLY A 24 -9.54 -18.06 6.04
N TRP A 25 -8.94 -19.12 6.57
CA TRP A 25 -9.63 -20.32 7.06
C TRP A 25 -10.31 -20.18 8.45
N HIS A 26 -10.23 -19.04 9.11
CA HIS A 26 -10.78 -18.89 10.46
C HIS A 26 -12.21 -18.33 10.41
N SER A 27 -13.17 -19.06 10.97
CA SER A 27 -14.57 -18.64 11.12
C SER A 27 -14.74 -17.30 11.85
N TYR A 28 -13.76 -16.92 12.67
CA TYR A 28 -13.68 -15.61 13.33
C TYR A 28 -13.65 -14.45 12.31
N LEU A 29 -13.10 -14.66 11.12
CA LEU A 29 -12.95 -13.63 10.08
C LEU A 29 -14.23 -13.38 9.25
N TYR A 30 -15.29 -14.17 9.43
CA TYR A 30 -16.53 -13.95 8.69
C TYR A 30 -17.26 -12.67 9.08
N ASN A 31 -17.14 -12.26 10.35
CA ASN A 31 -17.88 -11.12 10.89
C ASN A 31 -16.98 -10.04 11.54
N LYS A 32 -15.68 -10.26 11.63
CA LYS A 32 -14.73 -9.34 12.26
C LYS A 32 -13.50 -9.12 11.40
N GLN A 33 -12.90 -7.95 11.52
CA GLN A 33 -11.64 -7.66 10.85
C GLN A 33 -10.48 -8.38 11.57
N GLY A 34 -9.71 -9.17 10.84
CA GLY A 34 -8.50 -9.79 11.38
C GLY A 34 -7.44 -8.73 11.71
N TYR A 35 -6.68 -8.94 12.79
CA TYR A 35 -5.63 -8.01 13.21
C TYR A 35 -4.49 -7.93 12.19
N GLU A 36 -4.33 -8.96 11.34
CA GLU A 36 -3.37 -8.99 10.23
C GLU A 36 -3.65 -7.97 9.14
N ALA A 37 -4.90 -7.49 9.03
CA ALA A 37 -5.30 -6.51 8.00
C ALA A 37 -4.46 -5.23 8.00
N TYR A 38 -3.76 -4.96 9.09
CA TYR A 38 -2.97 -3.75 9.28
C TYR A 38 -1.46 -4.03 9.29
N ASN A 39 -1.02 -5.22 8.90
CA ASN A 39 0.38 -5.59 9.01
C ASN A 39 1.33 -4.68 8.22
N PHE A 40 0.85 -4.08 7.13
CA PHE A 40 1.67 -3.17 6.32
C PHE A 40 1.20 -1.70 6.39
N LEU A 41 0.30 -1.38 7.32
CA LEU A 41 -0.07 0.00 7.61
C LEU A 41 0.94 0.61 8.60
N PRO A 42 1.66 1.68 8.25
CA PRO A 42 2.53 2.37 9.20
C PRO A 42 1.72 3.08 10.29
N GLY A 43 2.25 3.13 11.50
CA GLY A 43 1.74 3.98 12.57
C GLY A 43 2.07 5.46 12.33
N SER A 44 1.56 6.33 13.20
CA SER A 44 1.87 7.77 13.15
C SER A 44 3.36 8.09 13.37
N ASP A 45 4.10 7.17 13.99
CA ASP A 45 5.55 7.25 14.20
C ASP A 45 6.38 6.63 13.05
N GLY A 46 5.73 6.25 11.94
CA GLY A 46 6.34 5.65 10.77
C GLY A 46 6.75 4.17 10.93
N LYS A 47 6.51 3.56 12.10
CA LYS A 47 6.83 2.15 12.34
C LYS A 47 5.70 1.24 11.88
N TYR A 48 6.04 0.01 11.55
CA TYR A 48 5.10 -1.04 11.18
C TYR A 48 4.85 -1.96 12.36
N TYR A 49 3.59 -2.31 12.57
CA TYR A 49 3.13 -3.08 13.70
C TYR A 49 2.47 -4.37 13.22
N GLY A 50 3.20 -5.47 13.27
CA GLY A 50 2.76 -6.76 12.76
C GLY A 50 2.03 -7.58 13.81
N TYR A 51 0.95 -8.22 13.39
CA TYR A 51 0.26 -9.23 14.17
C TYR A 51 0.60 -10.62 13.66
N LEU A 52 0.84 -11.52 14.59
CA LEU A 52 0.95 -12.95 14.37
C LEU A 52 -0.03 -13.63 15.31
N PRO A 53 -0.88 -14.53 14.82
CA PRO A 53 -1.80 -15.26 15.70
C PRO A 53 -1.06 -16.13 16.71
N PRO A 54 -1.69 -16.46 17.87
CA PRO A 54 -1.07 -17.30 18.89
C PRO A 54 -0.58 -18.64 18.33
N ILE A 55 0.65 -19.02 18.73
CA ILE A 55 1.26 -20.29 18.35
C ILE A 55 0.96 -21.34 19.41
N GLY A 56 0.00 -22.24 19.14
CA GLY A 56 -0.41 -23.27 20.09
C GLY A 56 -0.89 -22.68 21.42
N ARG A 57 -0.67 -23.41 22.53
CA ARG A 57 -1.06 -22.96 23.87
C ARG A 57 -0.16 -21.88 24.46
N LYS A 58 1.02 -21.63 23.88
CA LYS A 58 2.04 -20.73 24.45
C LYS A 58 1.94 -19.28 23.97
N GLY A 59 1.08 -18.99 23.02
CA GLY A 59 0.81 -17.62 22.55
C GLY A 59 1.91 -17.08 21.63
N LEU A 60 2.79 -16.22 22.14
CA LEU A 60 3.75 -15.44 21.33
C LEU A 60 4.98 -16.24 20.86
N PRO A 61 5.56 -15.85 19.72
CA PRO A 61 6.90 -16.29 19.32
C PRO A 61 7.93 -15.96 20.40
N ASN A 62 8.78 -16.90 20.73
CA ASN A 62 9.81 -16.69 21.74
C ASN A 62 11.18 -17.20 21.27
N PRO A 63 11.81 -16.56 20.26
CA PRO A 63 13.19 -16.85 19.90
C PRO A 63 14.17 -16.37 21.00
N SER A 64 15.37 -16.93 21.06
CA SER A 64 16.37 -16.54 22.05
C SER A 64 16.79 -15.07 21.94
N VAL A 65 16.85 -14.54 20.70
CA VAL A 65 17.06 -13.12 20.42
C VAL A 65 15.81 -12.61 19.74
N LYS A 66 15.19 -11.58 20.30
CA LYS A 66 13.92 -11.03 19.77
C LYS A 66 14.10 -9.93 18.74
N LYS A 67 15.31 -9.41 18.59
CA LYS A 67 15.61 -8.25 17.75
C LYS A 67 16.21 -8.63 16.40
N ASP A 68 16.02 -7.73 15.44
CA ASP A 68 16.71 -7.72 14.15
C ASP A 68 16.43 -8.97 13.30
N TRP A 69 15.15 -9.25 13.06
CA TRP A 69 14.70 -10.35 12.22
C TRP A 69 14.31 -9.88 10.82
N LEU A 70 14.71 -10.65 9.80
CA LEU A 70 14.05 -10.62 8.52
C LEU A 70 12.81 -11.51 8.60
N LEU A 71 11.62 -10.92 8.46
CA LEU A 71 10.36 -11.64 8.47
C LEU A 71 9.71 -11.57 7.09
N ILE A 72 9.62 -12.71 6.40
CA ILE A 72 8.92 -12.81 5.11
C ILE A 72 7.48 -13.23 5.38
N PHE A 73 6.54 -12.38 5.02
CA PHE A 73 5.10 -12.67 5.14
C PHE A 73 4.61 -13.45 3.93
N VAL A 74 3.86 -14.49 4.19
CA VAL A 74 3.25 -15.36 3.17
C VAL A 74 1.78 -15.61 3.51
N ALA A 75 0.95 -15.71 2.48
CA ALA A 75 -0.47 -16.00 2.63
C ALA A 75 -0.99 -16.89 1.50
N ARG A 76 -2.12 -17.55 1.72
CA ARG A 76 -2.87 -18.21 0.66
C ARG A 76 -3.94 -17.26 0.16
N GLN A 77 -4.02 -17.07 -1.14
CA GLN A 77 -5.08 -16.25 -1.73
C GLN A 77 -6.44 -16.85 -1.37
N ASP A 78 -7.27 -16.05 -0.71
CA ASP A 78 -8.59 -16.46 -0.20
C ASP A 78 -8.58 -17.73 0.67
N GLY A 79 -7.43 -18.04 1.28
CA GLY A 79 -7.26 -19.22 2.15
C GLY A 79 -7.02 -20.53 1.41
N VAL A 80 -6.97 -20.54 0.08
CA VAL A 80 -6.84 -21.74 -0.78
C VAL A 80 -5.57 -21.68 -1.65
N GLY A 81 -5.19 -22.82 -2.22
CA GLY A 81 -4.06 -22.91 -3.14
C GLY A 81 -2.68 -22.86 -2.48
N ALA A 82 -1.68 -22.47 -3.26
CA ALA A 82 -0.31 -22.32 -2.82
C ALA A 82 -0.11 -21.07 -1.94
N LEU A 83 0.95 -21.07 -1.13
CA LEU A 83 1.38 -19.86 -0.43
C LEU A 83 1.97 -18.88 -1.44
N LYS A 84 1.67 -17.60 -1.27
CA LYS A 84 2.28 -16.51 -2.04
C LYS A 84 3.05 -15.58 -1.11
N VAL A 85 4.14 -15.01 -1.61
CA VAL A 85 4.90 -14.01 -0.86
C VAL A 85 4.14 -12.69 -0.85
N VAL A 86 3.82 -12.19 0.33
CA VAL A 86 3.06 -10.94 0.53
C VAL A 86 3.99 -9.73 0.64
N GLY A 87 5.10 -9.90 1.34
CA GLY A 87 6.03 -8.82 1.64
C GLY A 87 6.99 -9.20 2.75
N TRP A 88 7.70 -8.24 3.29
CA TRP A 88 8.62 -8.50 4.39
C TRP A 88 8.78 -7.31 5.32
N TYR A 89 9.21 -7.62 6.55
CA TYR A 89 9.76 -6.66 7.48
C TYR A 89 11.27 -6.83 7.56
N ASP A 90 11.98 -5.72 7.50
CA ASP A 90 13.41 -5.67 7.69
C ASP A 90 13.72 -5.23 9.12
N SER A 91 14.71 -5.91 9.77
CA SER A 91 15.10 -5.59 11.15
C SER A 91 13.93 -5.55 12.14
N ALA A 92 13.04 -6.56 12.07
CA ALA A 92 11.87 -6.66 12.92
C ALA A 92 12.20 -7.16 14.33
N ASP A 93 11.48 -6.66 15.32
CA ASP A 93 11.56 -7.07 16.71
C ASP A 93 10.30 -7.80 17.13
N PHE A 94 10.45 -8.99 17.75
CA PHE A 94 9.37 -9.69 18.43
C PHE A 94 9.15 -9.13 19.83
N LEU A 95 7.89 -8.88 20.19
CA LEU A 95 7.52 -8.45 21.54
C LEU A 95 7.36 -9.64 22.50
N SER A 96 7.37 -9.36 23.78
CA SER A 96 7.11 -10.34 24.83
C SER A 96 5.64 -10.51 25.17
N GLU A 97 4.79 -9.62 24.67
CA GLU A 97 3.34 -9.58 24.89
C GLU A 97 2.63 -8.96 23.68
N TYR A 98 1.34 -9.22 23.55
CA TYR A 98 0.50 -8.47 22.63
C TYR A 98 0.26 -7.07 23.18
N LYS A 99 0.50 -6.06 22.33
CA LYS A 99 0.19 -4.66 22.63
C LYS A 99 -0.95 -4.16 21.76
N ASN A 100 -1.65 -3.15 22.24
CA ASN A 100 -2.64 -2.47 21.46
C ASN A 100 -1.96 -1.62 20.38
N ARG A 101 -2.45 -1.73 19.15
CA ARG A 101 -1.91 -0.96 18.02
C ARG A 101 -2.15 0.53 18.26
N PRO A 102 -1.16 1.39 17.97
CA PRO A 102 -1.35 2.83 17.99
C PRO A 102 -2.53 3.23 17.10
N THR A 103 -3.39 4.09 17.62
CA THR A 103 -4.59 4.54 16.92
C THR A 103 -4.22 5.40 15.72
N ASN A 104 -4.83 5.17 14.57
CA ASN A 104 -4.83 6.08 13.44
C ASN A 104 -6.25 6.15 12.84
N ILE A 105 -6.47 7.06 11.89
CA ILE A 105 -7.80 7.32 11.32
C ILE A 105 -8.42 6.10 10.61
N PHE A 106 -7.60 5.21 10.08
CA PHE A 106 -8.06 4.00 9.38
C PHE A 106 -8.45 2.91 10.38
N ILE A 107 -7.73 2.80 11.48
CA ILE A 107 -7.99 1.84 12.57
C ILE A 107 -9.27 2.22 13.29
N SER A 108 -9.49 3.50 13.57
CA SER A 108 -10.69 3.97 14.27
C SER A 108 -11.99 3.69 13.51
N LYS A 109 -11.98 3.75 12.18
CA LYS A 109 -13.15 3.42 11.36
C LYS A 109 -13.57 1.96 11.44
N ASN A 110 -12.64 1.06 11.74
CA ASN A 110 -12.89 -0.38 11.80
C ASN A 110 -13.03 -0.92 13.23
N GLN A 111 -12.83 -0.10 14.25
CA GLN A 111 -13.05 -0.50 15.66
C GLN A 111 -14.50 -0.89 15.94
N ASP A 112 -15.46 -0.24 15.28
CA ASP A 112 -16.88 -0.56 15.42
C ASP A 112 -17.22 -1.97 14.93
N LEU A 113 -16.46 -2.49 13.93
CA LEU A 113 -16.61 -3.86 13.43
C LEU A 113 -16.17 -4.93 14.44
N ASN A 114 -15.39 -4.54 15.43
CA ASN A 114 -14.86 -5.44 16.47
C ASN A 114 -15.44 -5.16 17.87
N ASP A 115 -16.62 -4.56 17.97
CA ASP A 115 -17.29 -4.24 19.23
C ASP A 115 -16.42 -3.39 20.19
N GLY A 116 -15.64 -2.45 19.64
CA GLY A 116 -14.71 -1.61 20.41
C GLY A 116 -13.41 -2.32 20.81
N GLU A 117 -13.19 -3.57 20.39
CA GLU A 117 -11.94 -4.28 20.66
C GLU A 117 -10.76 -3.61 19.95
N GLN A 118 -9.67 -3.36 20.68
CA GLN A 118 -8.47 -2.75 20.11
C GLN A 118 -7.65 -3.79 19.33
N PHE A 119 -7.24 -3.41 18.13
CA PHE A 119 -6.35 -4.25 17.32
C PHE A 119 -4.99 -4.42 17.98
N LYS A 120 -4.48 -5.65 18.00
CA LYS A 120 -3.25 -6.01 18.68
C LYS A 120 -2.11 -6.24 17.70
N TYR A 121 -0.89 -6.15 18.21
CA TYR A 121 0.33 -6.48 17.49
C TYR A 121 1.35 -7.14 18.43
N CYS A 122 2.32 -7.84 17.86
CA CYS A 122 3.42 -8.48 18.60
C CYS A 122 4.77 -8.41 17.88
N ILE A 123 4.83 -7.69 16.76
CA ILE A 123 6.03 -7.47 15.95
C ILE A 123 6.11 -5.98 15.66
N VAL A 124 7.32 -5.41 15.72
CA VAL A 124 7.58 -4.02 15.34
C VAL A 124 8.74 -3.99 14.35
N SER A 125 8.64 -3.15 13.32
CA SER A 125 9.74 -2.89 12.39
C SER A 125 9.72 -1.43 11.95
N GLU A 126 10.89 -0.87 11.70
CA GLU A 126 11.04 0.46 11.11
C GLU A 126 10.96 0.43 9.58
N SER A 127 11.03 -0.77 8.99
CA SER A 127 10.99 -0.95 7.54
C SER A 127 10.15 -2.15 7.15
N ALA A 128 9.19 -1.92 6.26
CA ALA A 128 8.38 -2.96 5.65
C ALA A 128 8.24 -2.72 4.15
N TYR A 129 8.05 -3.79 3.42
CA TYR A 129 7.72 -3.75 2.00
C TYR A 129 6.57 -4.68 1.70
N LEU A 130 5.48 -4.15 1.18
CA LEU A 130 4.34 -4.90 0.66
C LEU A 130 4.54 -5.12 -0.84
N ILE A 131 4.47 -6.37 -1.27
CA ILE A 131 4.49 -6.73 -2.70
C ILE A 131 3.10 -6.46 -3.26
N PRO A 132 2.96 -5.69 -4.38
CA PRO A 132 1.69 -5.52 -5.08
C PRO A 132 1.03 -6.85 -5.38
N GLU A 133 -0.30 -6.92 -5.27
CA GLU A 133 -1.04 -8.19 -5.35
C GLU A 133 -0.72 -8.99 -6.60
N GLU A 134 -0.66 -8.35 -7.76
CA GLU A 134 -0.38 -8.95 -9.06
C GLU A 134 1.05 -9.46 -9.23
N GLU A 135 1.96 -9.03 -8.34
CA GLU A 135 3.35 -9.46 -8.37
C GLU A 135 3.68 -10.53 -7.33
N ARG A 136 2.70 -10.91 -6.49
CA ARG A 136 2.87 -11.93 -5.45
C ARG A 136 3.03 -13.30 -6.07
N GLU A 137 4.24 -13.84 -5.98
CA GLU A 137 4.58 -15.15 -6.53
C GLU A 137 4.37 -16.27 -5.53
N GLU A 138 4.09 -17.44 -6.08
CA GLU A 138 3.96 -18.66 -5.29
C GLU A 138 5.29 -19.09 -4.69
N ILE A 139 5.21 -19.64 -3.48
CA ILE A 139 6.35 -20.17 -2.75
C ILE A 139 5.99 -21.52 -2.13
N ASP A 140 6.91 -22.49 -2.27
CA ASP A 140 6.76 -23.78 -1.62
C ASP A 140 7.41 -23.78 -0.23
N LEU A 141 6.58 -23.87 0.79
CA LEU A 141 6.98 -23.96 2.19
C LEU A 141 6.23 -25.11 2.87
N PRO A 142 6.66 -26.35 2.64
CA PRO A 142 5.91 -27.54 3.10
C PRO A 142 5.69 -27.55 4.61
N ASN A 143 6.61 -27.03 5.39
CA ASN A 143 6.55 -26.98 6.85
C ASN A 143 5.58 -25.90 7.39
N MET A 144 5.01 -25.02 6.53
CA MET A 144 4.05 -24.00 6.92
C MET A 144 2.57 -24.41 6.72
N LYS A 145 2.28 -25.67 6.51
CA LYS A 145 0.89 -26.11 6.39
C LYS A 145 0.07 -25.83 7.65
N THR A 146 0.64 -26.07 8.81
CA THR A 146 -0.04 -25.99 10.12
C THR A 146 0.55 -24.96 11.09
N THR A 147 1.73 -24.42 10.82
CA THR A 147 2.37 -23.42 11.70
C THR A 147 2.25 -22.01 11.12
N PRO A 148 1.93 -21.00 11.94
CA PRO A 148 1.91 -19.61 11.52
C PRO A 148 3.31 -18.97 11.43
N LEU A 149 4.35 -19.63 11.97
CA LEU A 149 5.72 -19.13 12.01
C LEU A 149 6.72 -20.26 11.76
N LEU A 150 7.61 -20.06 10.80
CA LEU A 150 8.72 -20.96 10.48
C LEU A 150 10.05 -20.21 10.64
N TYR A 151 10.81 -20.57 11.69
CA TYR A 151 12.18 -20.10 11.84
C TYR A 151 13.07 -20.88 10.87
N VAL A 152 13.84 -20.18 10.06
CA VAL A 152 14.76 -20.79 9.09
C VAL A 152 16.24 -20.55 9.43
N ARG A 153 16.54 -19.48 10.16
CA ARG A 153 17.90 -19.20 10.65
C ARG A 153 17.84 -18.42 11.97
N GLY A 154 18.78 -18.71 12.87
CA GLY A 154 19.04 -17.89 14.06
C GLY A 154 18.01 -17.98 15.17
N ARG A 155 17.13 -18.99 15.21
CA ARG A 155 16.15 -19.19 16.28
C ARG A 155 16.76 -19.15 17.68
N TRP A 156 17.97 -19.71 17.83
CA TRP A 156 18.71 -19.82 19.09
C TRP A 156 19.75 -18.70 19.27
N GLY A 157 19.59 -17.58 18.56
CA GLY A 157 20.44 -16.40 18.67
C GLY A 157 21.63 -16.37 17.72
N LYS A 158 22.13 -17.54 17.30
CA LYS A 158 23.20 -17.68 16.30
C LYS A 158 22.79 -18.72 15.26
N PRO A 159 23.32 -18.65 14.04
CA PRO A 159 23.14 -19.70 13.05
C PRO A 159 23.61 -21.06 13.63
N SER A 160 22.87 -22.10 13.32
CA SER A 160 23.09 -23.46 13.84
C SER A 160 22.92 -24.50 12.73
N LEU A 161 23.38 -25.73 13.00
CA LEU A 161 23.22 -26.88 12.09
C LEU A 161 21.74 -27.25 11.83
N ASN A 162 20.82 -26.74 12.64
CA ASN A 162 19.38 -26.96 12.48
C ASN A 162 18.71 -25.87 11.62
N ASP A 163 19.47 -24.91 11.11
CA ASP A 163 18.96 -23.86 10.25
C ASP A 163 18.78 -24.38 8.82
N ASP A 164 17.72 -23.95 8.17
CA ASP A 164 17.47 -24.28 6.76
C ASP A 164 18.12 -23.22 5.85
N GLU A 165 19.38 -23.49 5.49
CA GLU A 165 20.15 -22.59 4.63
C GLU A 165 19.51 -22.37 3.25
N LYS A 166 18.82 -23.36 2.70
CA LYS A 166 18.13 -23.22 1.41
C LYS A 166 16.98 -22.22 1.51
N LEU A 167 16.17 -22.31 2.56
CA LEU A 167 15.10 -21.37 2.80
C LEU A 167 15.62 -19.98 3.20
N ALA A 168 16.77 -19.92 3.88
CA ALA A 168 17.39 -18.64 4.19
C ALA A 168 17.88 -17.90 2.93
N VAL A 169 18.55 -18.62 2.02
CA VAL A 169 18.95 -18.09 0.71
C VAL A 169 17.71 -17.67 -0.12
N LEU A 170 16.65 -18.47 -0.09
CA LEU A 170 15.39 -18.14 -0.77
C LEU A 170 14.80 -16.82 -0.21
N ALA A 171 14.75 -16.65 1.11
CA ALA A 171 14.26 -15.43 1.73
C ALA A 171 15.07 -14.18 1.30
N GLU A 172 16.40 -14.30 1.31
CA GLU A 172 17.27 -13.22 0.86
C GLU A 172 17.11 -12.91 -0.64
N SER A 173 16.92 -13.94 -1.48
CA SER A 173 16.68 -13.78 -2.92
C SER A 173 15.36 -13.06 -3.21
N ILE A 174 14.30 -13.33 -2.42
CA ILE A 174 13.03 -12.63 -2.48
C ILE A 174 13.24 -11.13 -2.23
N VAL A 175 13.89 -10.79 -1.12
CA VAL A 175 14.17 -9.39 -0.77
C VAL A 175 14.98 -8.71 -1.88
N GLN A 176 16.03 -9.36 -2.37
CA GLN A 176 16.87 -8.79 -3.43
C GLN A 176 16.08 -8.55 -4.73
N LYS A 177 15.29 -9.54 -5.15
CA LYS A 177 14.47 -9.47 -6.37
C LYS A 177 13.52 -8.27 -6.34
N TYR A 178 12.74 -8.15 -5.26
CA TYR A 178 11.72 -7.11 -5.16
C TYR A 178 12.31 -5.74 -4.78
N SER A 179 13.42 -5.68 -4.06
CA SER A 179 14.15 -4.43 -3.84
C SER A 179 14.71 -3.87 -5.14
N LYS A 180 15.21 -4.72 -6.05
CA LYS A 180 15.63 -4.32 -7.38
C LYS A 180 14.46 -3.79 -8.21
N LYS A 181 13.34 -4.54 -8.25
CA LYS A 181 12.11 -4.08 -8.94
C LYS A 181 11.63 -2.72 -8.41
N ARG A 182 11.72 -2.49 -7.10
CA ARG A 182 11.40 -1.19 -6.49
C ARG A 182 12.34 -0.10 -6.97
N GLY A 183 13.65 -0.34 -6.96
CA GLY A 183 14.65 0.60 -7.48
C GLY A 183 14.40 0.97 -8.94
N ASP A 184 14.15 -0.03 -9.78
CA ASP A 184 13.82 0.16 -11.20
C ASP A 184 12.52 0.97 -11.38
N ARG A 185 11.54 0.82 -10.48
CA ARG A 185 10.31 1.64 -10.47
C ARG A 185 10.59 3.07 -10.02
N GLU A 186 11.35 3.26 -8.94
CA GLU A 186 11.71 4.59 -8.43
C GLU A 186 12.53 5.37 -9.48
N GLU A 187 13.41 4.70 -10.23
CA GLU A 187 14.16 5.29 -11.32
C GLU A 187 13.23 5.67 -12.49
N LYS A 188 12.33 4.78 -12.91
CA LYS A 188 11.28 5.08 -13.89
C LYS A 188 10.36 6.21 -13.43
N ILE A 189 10.10 6.36 -12.11
CA ILE A 189 9.33 7.50 -11.58
C ILE A 189 10.08 8.80 -11.79
N LYS A 190 11.39 8.84 -11.54
CA LYS A 190 12.23 10.02 -11.81
C LYS A 190 12.22 10.38 -13.29
N ASP A 191 12.23 9.38 -14.17
CA ASP A 191 12.17 9.58 -15.61
C ASP A 191 10.80 10.06 -16.11
N LEU A 192 9.71 9.74 -15.39
CA LEU A 192 8.36 10.22 -15.70
C LEU A 192 8.17 11.72 -15.44
N PHE A 193 8.98 12.29 -14.57
CA PHE A 193 9.09 13.74 -14.45
C PHE A 193 10.11 14.22 -15.48
N SER A 194 9.64 14.77 -16.59
CA SER A 194 10.57 15.46 -17.51
C SER A 194 11.49 16.37 -16.68
N PRO A 195 12.80 16.20 -16.75
CA PRO A 195 13.74 17.08 -16.06
C PRO A 195 13.65 18.52 -16.58
N ASP A 196 13.04 18.73 -17.74
CA ASP A 196 12.82 20.05 -18.33
C ASP A 196 11.55 20.72 -17.77
N PRO A 197 11.69 21.79 -16.95
CA PRO A 197 10.56 22.54 -16.40
C PRO A 197 9.65 23.16 -17.47
N LYS A 198 10.21 23.50 -18.64
CA LYS A 198 9.45 24.09 -19.74
C LYS A 198 8.51 23.04 -20.34
N ARG A 199 9.02 21.84 -20.60
CA ARG A 199 8.22 20.73 -21.13
C ARG A 199 7.14 20.30 -20.14
N ARG A 200 7.41 20.32 -18.84
CA ARG A 200 6.38 20.06 -17.80
C ARG A 200 5.22 21.04 -17.90
N LYS A 201 5.51 22.35 -17.96
CA LYS A 201 4.47 23.40 -18.10
C LYS A 201 3.68 23.27 -19.40
N GLU A 202 4.33 22.90 -20.51
CA GLU A 202 3.68 22.66 -21.79
C GLU A 202 2.72 21.47 -21.70
N THR A 203 3.15 20.37 -21.08
CA THR A 203 2.32 19.16 -20.85
C THR A 203 1.12 19.47 -19.98
N GLU A 204 1.32 20.18 -18.87
CA GLU A 204 0.26 20.60 -17.94
C GLU A 204 -0.77 21.49 -18.65
N LYS A 205 -0.31 22.53 -19.35
CA LYS A 205 -1.19 23.42 -20.12
C LYS A 205 -1.98 22.65 -21.19
N ALA A 206 -1.34 21.77 -21.94
CA ALA A 206 -2.00 20.94 -22.93
C ALA A 206 -3.08 20.04 -22.30
N ALA A 207 -2.78 19.41 -21.18
CA ALA A 207 -3.73 18.57 -20.46
C ALA A 207 -4.97 19.35 -19.99
N ILE A 208 -4.79 20.57 -19.45
CA ILE A 208 -5.90 21.46 -19.06
C ILE A 208 -6.77 21.79 -20.26
N GLU A 209 -6.18 22.20 -21.40
CA GLU A 209 -6.95 22.58 -22.60
C GLU A 209 -7.70 21.37 -23.20
N HIS A 210 -7.09 20.20 -23.24
CA HIS A 210 -7.77 18.98 -23.67
C HIS A 210 -8.94 18.61 -22.74
N THR A 211 -8.74 18.74 -21.42
CA THR A 211 -9.81 18.51 -20.44
C THR A 211 -10.97 19.49 -20.62
N LYS A 212 -10.68 20.79 -20.78
CA LYS A 212 -11.73 21.81 -21.03
C LYS A 212 -12.52 21.49 -22.31
N SER A 213 -11.82 21.07 -23.36
CA SER A 213 -12.45 20.68 -24.63
C SER A 213 -13.34 19.45 -24.45
N TYR A 214 -12.88 18.46 -23.73
CA TYR A 214 -13.64 17.25 -23.41
C TYR A 214 -14.90 17.56 -22.58
N LEU A 215 -14.78 18.41 -21.56
CA LEU A 215 -15.92 18.81 -20.74
C LEU A 215 -17.01 19.48 -21.56
N LYS A 216 -16.65 20.30 -22.58
CA LYS A 216 -17.63 20.89 -23.50
C LYS A 216 -18.39 19.83 -24.30
N THR A 217 -17.76 18.74 -24.70
CA THR A 217 -18.44 17.61 -25.38
C THR A 217 -19.44 16.89 -24.48
N LEU A 218 -19.24 16.98 -23.15
CA LEU A 218 -20.15 16.44 -22.13
C LEU A 218 -21.24 17.42 -21.70
N GLY A 219 -21.35 18.61 -22.35
CA GLY A 219 -22.34 19.61 -22.04
C GLY A 219 -22.00 20.56 -20.89
N PHE A 220 -20.77 20.56 -20.40
CA PHE A 220 -20.30 21.52 -19.42
C PHE A 220 -19.77 22.77 -20.14
N HIS A 221 -20.50 23.87 -20.08
CA HIS A 221 -20.14 25.10 -20.78
C HIS A 221 -19.61 26.20 -19.86
N GLU A 222 -19.94 26.16 -18.58
CA GLU A 222 -19.36 27.03 -17.56
C GLU A 222 -18.19 26.33 -16.93
N ILE A 223 -16.96 26.73 -17.33
CA ILE A 223 -15.72 26.09 -16.95
C ILE A 223 -14.79 27.15 -16.35
N GLU A 224 -14.52 27.02 -15.04
CA GLU A 224 -13.62 27.93 -14.30
C GLU A 224 -12.29 27.24 -14.04
N ASP A 225 -11.21 27.98 -14.28
CA ASP A 225 -9.85 27.55 -13.95
C ASP A 225 -9.55 27.88 -12.48
N LYS A 226 -9.22 26.85 -11.67
CA LYS A 226 -9.00 26.94 -10.22
C LYS A 226 -7.56 26.62 -9.81
N GLN A 227 -6.63 26.43 -10.76
CA GLN A 227 -5.24 26.05 -10.48
C GLN A 227 -4.54 26.95 -9.47
N ARG A 228 -4.87 28.24 -9.42
CA ARG A 228 -4.22 29.20 -8.52
C ARG A 228 -4.80 29.24 -7.12
N GLU A 229 -5.97 28.62 -6.90
CA GLU A 229 -6.71 28.73 -5.64
C GLU A 229 -6.33 27.63 -4.62
N ASN A 230 -5.52 26.65 -5.02
CA ASN A 230 -5.10 25.51 -4.19
C ASN A 230 -6.27 24.81 -3.45
N CYS A 231 -7.41 24.70 -4.11
CA CYS A 231 -8.64 24.18 -3.53
C CYS A 231 -8.76 22.63 -3.66
N GLY A 232 -7.73 21.96 -4.19
CA GLY A 232 -7.66 20.51 -4.35
C GLY A 232 -8.27 20.00 -5.66
N TYR A 233 -8.48 20.89 -6.62
CA TYR A 233 -8.86 20.59 -8.00
C TYR A 233 -8.49 21.77 -8.91
N ASP A 234 -8.27 21.48 -10.20
CA ASP A 234 -7.80 22.47 -11.19
C ASP A 234 -8.95 23.15 -11.94
N ILE A 235 -10.08 22.47 -12.12
CA ILE A 235 -11.20 22.94 -12.90
C ILE A 235 -12.52 22.74 -12.12
N LEU A 236 -13.35 23.78 -12.11
CA LEU A 236 -14.75 23.71 -11.72
C LEU A 236 -15.61 23.82 -12.97
N ALA A 237 -16.45 22.82 -13.22
CA ALA A 237 -17.32 22.79 -14.39
C ALA A 237 -18.78 22.65 -13.98
N PHE A 238 -19.66 23.45 -14.61
CA PHE A 238 -21.11 23.43 -14.37
C PHE A 238 -21.88 23.16 -15.68
N ASN A 239 -22.82 22.23 -15.60
CA ASN A 239 -23.76 21.93 -16.66
C ASN A 239 -25.14 22.54 -16.30
N LYS A 240 -25.61 23.51 -17.11
CA LYS A 240 -26.88 24.22 -16.86
C LYS A 240 -28.11 23.33 -17.03
N GLU A 241 -28.03 22.36 -17.92
CA GLU A 241 -29.16 21.50 -18.26
C GLU A 241 -29.41 20.47 -17.16
N THR A 242 -28.33 19.80 -16.72
CA THR A 242 -28.40 18.77 -15.66
C THR A 242 -28.28 19.34 -14.26
N ARG A 243 -27.85 20.60 -14.10
CA ARG A 243 -27.46 21.26 -12.85
C ARG A 243 -26.31 20.54 -12.12
N GLU A 244 -25.54 19.77 -12.85
CA GLU A 244 -24.39 19.04 -12.29
C GLU A 244 -23.18 19.98 -12.18
N THR A 245 -22.47 19.87 -11.05
CA THR A 245 -21.18 20.53 -10.83
C THR A 245 -20.11 19.49 -10.67
N LEU A 246 -19.02 19.56 -11.44
CA LEU A 246 -17.85 18.69 -11.33
C LEU A 246 -16.65 19.48 -10.86
N ARG A 247 -15.87 18.86 -9.97
CA ARG A 247 -14.54 19.29 -9.54
C ARG A 247 -13.52 18.36 -10.16
N ILE A 248 -12.66 18.90 -11.02
CA ILE A 248 -11.76 18.09 -11.83
C ILE A 248 -10.31 18.40 -11.47
N GLU A 249 -9.61 17.39 -11.01
CA GLU A 249 -8.14 17.38 -10.93
C GLU A 249 -7.58 16.94 -12.28
N VAL A 250 -6.58 17.65 -12.82
CA VAL A 250 -5.99 17.36 -14.12
C VAL A 250 -4.55 16.91 -13.96
N LYS A 251 -4.24 15.75 -14.51
CA LYS A 251 -2.85 15.25 -14.58
C LYS A 251 -2.47 15.00 -16.04
N GLY A 252 -1.41 15.63 -16.48
CA GLY A 252 -0.86 15.47 -17.83
C GLY A 252 0.44 14.66 -17.82
N THR A 253 0.60 13.76 -18.79
CA THR A 253 1.87 13.08 -19.02
C THR A 253 2.21 13.10 -20.51
N SER A 254 3.52 13.12 -20.84
CA SER A 254 4.01 12.97 -22.22
C SER A 254 4.09 11.50 -22.66
N TYR A 255 3.77 10.56 -21.79
CA TYR A 255 3.89 9.12 -21.99
C TYR A 255 2.51 8.46 -22.12
N LYS A 256 2.49 7.20 -22.61
CA LYS A 256 1.29 6.34 -22.68
C LYS A 256 0.91 5.76 -21.32
N GLU A 257 1.88 5.60 -20.44
CA GLU A 257 1.71 5.00 -19.14
C GLU A 257 0.75 5.86 -18.29
N LYS A 258 -0.23 5.18 -17.71
CA LYS A 258 -1.22 5.79 -16.81
C LYS A 258 -0.67 5.83 -15.40
N ARG A 259 0.23 6.78 -15.14
CA ARG A 259 0.83 6.99 -13.83
C ARG A 259 0.76 8.46 -13.47
N PHE A 260 0.38 8.76 -12.24
CA PHE A 260 0.21 10.13 -11.76
C PHE A 260 0.39 10.18 -10.25
N PHE A 261 0.52 11.38 -9.71
CA PHE A 261 0.60 11.63 -8.29
C PHE A 261 -0.55 12.51 -7.85
N LEU A 262 -1.13 12.18 -6.69
CA LEU A 262 -2.12 12.99 -6.03
C LEU A 262 -1.58 13.43 -4.68
N THR A 263 -1.66 14.71 -4.38
CA THR A 263 -1.40 15.23 -3.05
C THR A 263 -2.56 14.90 -2.12
N ARG A 264 -2.34 14.99 -0.81
CA ARG A 264 -3.40 14.82 0.19
C ARG A 264 -4.56 15.79 -0.05
N ASN A 265 -4.26 17.03 -0.52
CA ASN A 265 -5.27 18.04 -0.80
C ASN A 265 -6.12 17.69 -2.02
N GLU A 266 -5.52 17.19 -3.08
CA GLU A 266 -6.19 16.73 -4.30
C GLU A 266 -7.01 15.45 -4.04
N TRP A 267 -6.59 14.61 -3.10
CA TRP A 267 -7.30 13.39 -2.70
C TRP A 267 -8.41 13.63 -1.66
N ARG A 268 -8.73 14.89 -1.33
CA ARG A 268 -9.83 15.19 -0.41
C ARG A 268 -11.17 14.68 -0.94
N PHE A 269 -12.09 14.39 0.00
CA PHE A 269 -13.41 13.94 -0.35
C PHE A 269 -14.27 15.14 -0.76
N TYR A 270 -14.56 15.20 -2.05
CA TYR A 270 -15.61 16.07 -2.59
C TYR A 270 -16.61 15.22 -3.35
N ASP A 271 -17.90 15.49 -3.15
CA ASP A 271 -18.92 14.97 -4.03
C ASP A 271 -18.65 15.48 -5.45
N ASN A 272 -18.84 14.63 -6.45
CA ASN A 272 -18.63 14.97 -7.87
C ASN A 272 -17.17 15.36 -8.24
N TRP A 273 -16.18 14.83 -7.53
CA TRP A 273 -14.79 14.94 -7.93
C TRP A 273 -14.44 13.92 -9.03
N ARG A 274 -13.62 14.36 -9.99
CA ARG A 274 -13.11 13.52 -11.07
C ARG A 274 -11.63 13.80 -11.28
N LEU A 275 -10.91 12.76 -11.70
CA LEU A 275 -9.57 12.89 -12.26
C LEU A 275 -9.66 12.91 -13.78
N SER A 276 -9.06 13.89 -14.43
CA SER A 276 -8.76 13.88 -15.86
C SER A 276 -7.28 13.57 -16.05
N LEU A 277 -6.95 12.32 -16.34
CA LEU A 277 -5.60 11.92 -16.69
C LEU A 277 -5.43 11.98 -18.21
N VAL A 278 -4.56 12.87 -18.70
CA VAL A 278 -4.28 13.04 -20.12
C VAL A 278 -2.93 12.44 -20.43
N THR A 279 -2.89 11.29 -21.09
CA THR A 279 -1.67 10.65 -21.57
C THR A 279 -1.27 11.20 -22.94
N GLU A 280 0.04 11.22 -23.24
CA GLU A 280 0.60 11.78 -24.50
C GLU A 280 0.07 13.20 -24.79
N ALA A 281 -0.08 14.03 -23.76
CA ALA A 281 -0.82 15.31 -23.80
C ALA A 281 -0.38 16.29 -24.89
N ILE A 282 0.89 16.22 -25.33
CA ILE A 282 1.43 17.12 -26.37
C ILE A 282 1.34 16.49 -27.78
N SER A 283 1.41 15.15 -27.89
CA SER A 283 1.58 14.47 -29.18
C SER A 283 0.29 13.82 -29.71
N ASN A 284 -0.29 12.92 -28.91
CA ASN A 284 -1.50 12.19 -29.28
C ASN A 284 -2.39 12.00 -28.03
N PRO A 285 -3.07 13.06 -27.57
CA PRO A 285 -3.72 13.09 -26.28
C PRO A 285 -4.86 12.08 -26.15
N THR A 286 -4.79 11.29 -25.10
CA THR A 286 -5.87 10.39 -24.69
C THR A 286 -6.34 10.75 -23.29
N ILE A 287 -7.64 11.04 -23.12
CA ILE A 287 -8.23 11.44 -21.85
C ILE A 287 -8.82 10.22 -21.16
N HIS A 288 -8.42 10.02 -19.90
CA HIS A 288 -8.99 9.05 -18.98
C HIS A 288 -9.71 9.83 -17.89
N PHE A 289 -11.05 9.88 -17.96
CA PHE A 289 -11.88 10.61 -17.02
C PHE A 289 -12.42 9.64 -15.97
N LEU A 290 -11.94 9.77 -14.72
CA LEU A 290 -12.09 8.74 -13.70
C LEU A 290 -12.77 9.27 -12.45
N SER A 291 -13.70 8.51 -11.90
CA SER A 291 -14.19 8.72 -10.55
C SER A 291 -13.18 8.19 -9.53
N ARG A 292 -13.34 8.56 -8.26
CA ARG A 292 -12.52 8.06 -7.18
C ARG A 292 -12.59 6.53 -7.07
N ASP A 293 -13.78 5.94 -7.18
CA ASP A 293 -13.97 4.49 -7.12
C ASP A 293 -13.23 3.78 -8.25
N GLN A 294 -13.28 4.36 -9.46
CA GLN A 294 -12.53 3.83 -10.60
C GLN A 294 -11.02 3.95 -10.44
N ILE A 295 -10.53 4.96 -9.70
CA ILE A 295 -9.10 5.06 -9.39
C ILE A 295 -8.72 3.96 -8.41
N VAL A 296 -9.49 3.77 -7.33
CA VAL A 296 -9.24 2.71 -6.34
C VAL A 296 -9.31 1.32 -6.98
N GLU A 297 -10.23 1.11 -7.92
CA GLU A 297 -10.38 -0.15 -8.65
C GLU A 297 -9.22 -0.43 -9.63
N LYS A 298 -8.71 0.61 -10.32
CA LYS A 298 -7.81 0.44 -11.48
C LYS A 298 -6.35 0.77 -11.21
N PHE A 299 -6.05 1.42 -10.07
CA PHE A 299 -4.69 1.89 -9.76
C PHE A 299 -4.29 1.49 -8.35
N TYR A 300 -3.01 1.20 -8.18
CA TYR A 300 -2.40 1.06 -6.86
C TYR A 300 -2.15 2.44 -6.27
N LEU A 301 -2.61 2.63 -5.04
CA LEU A 301 -2.40 3.85 -4.27
C LEU A 301 -1.28 3.60 -3.25
N GLU A 302 -0.07 4.02 -3.57
CA GLU A 302 1.07 3.97 -2.65
C GLU A 302 1.35 5.37 -2.08
N PRO A 303 1.40 5.55 -0.75
CA PRO A 303 1.84 6.82 -0.17
C PRO A 303 3.34 6.98 -0.42
N LEU A 304 3.72 8.01 -1.21
CA LEU A 304 5.11 8.28 -1.58
C LEU A 304 5.77 9.36 -0.74
N VAL A 305 4.99 10.17 -0.04
CA VAL A 305 5.48 11.35 0.71
C VAL A 305 4.81 11.39 2.06
N TYR A 306 5.59 11.58 3.11
CA TYR A 306 5.13 11.89 4.46
C TYR A 306 5.47 13.34 4.77
N GLU A 307 4.50 14.09 5.27
CA GLU A 307 4.75 15.42 5.86
C GLU A 307 5.32 15.20 7.26
N CYS A 308 6.53 15.69 7.48
CA CYS A 308 7.17 15.68 8.78
C CYS A 308 7.16 17.12 9.33
N ALA A 309 6.46 17.34 10.42
CA ALA A 309 6.48 18.58 11.17
C ALA A 309 7.05 18.34 12.57
N GLU A 310 7.81 19.30 13.10
CA GLU A 310 8.25 19.27 14.48
C GLU A 310 7.01 19.34 15.39
N LYS A 311 6.99 18.50 16.43
CA LYS A 311 5.90 18.55 17.41
C LYS A 311 6.14 19.72 18.33
N ASP A 312 5.19 20.64 18.40
CA ASP A 312 5.11 21.61 19.49
C ASP A 312 4.89 20.84 20.79
N PHE A 313 5.87 20.87 21.69
CA PHE A 313 5.83 20.27 23.02
C PHE A 313 5.21 21.25 24.03
#